data_56178fb5f26ff70abb131b76815a7218
#
_entry.id   56178fb5f26ff70abb131b76815a7218
#
_cell.length_a   1.000
_cell.length_b   1.000
_cell.length_c   1.000
_cell.angle_alpha   90.00
_cell.angle_beta   90.00
_cell.angle_gamma   90.00
#
_symmetry.space_group_name_H-M   'P 1'
#
loop_
_entity.id
_entity.type
_entity.pdbx_description
1 polymer ?
#
loop_
_entity_poly.entity_id
_entity_poly.type
_entity_poly.pdbx_seq_one_letter_code
_entity_poly.pdbx_strand_id
1 'polypeptide(L)'
;MDRLDPINVRLLDEFQRDLPLIPRPFAEIGTVLGLSEAEVIYRLAGMQAAGSIARVGATVRPNTVGASTLAALAVPEDRIEAVAALVGQEPGVNHSYLREHDWNLWFVATAPDAAALAASLARIGARTGLKVLDLPLVQPFNIDLGFRLSGAREAGRGDRPADMAALREGDRPILQAMAQGLALVPRPFAAIAQALGRAEGDVLARLVALSAAGICTRIGVIVRHRAIGWRANAMVVWDVPEGRIAAAGAALAAHPGVTLCYQRRVVPGVWRYGLFSMIHGQSRAQAVAVLAAAAALPELAGVAHQPLFSTRCFKQTGALVHEVAA
;
A
#
# COMPACT_ATOMS: atom_id res chain seq x y z
N MET A 1 7.43 -21.58 13.66
CA MET A 1 7.00 -20.15 13.64
C MET A 1 7.32 -19.60 15.01
N ASP A 2 8.48 -19.00 15.16
CA ASP A 2 8.84 -18.33 16.40
C ASP A 2 7.77 -17.26 16.64
N ARG A 3 7.09 -17.33 17.78
CA ARG A 3 6.13 -16.32 18.19
C ARG A 3 6.89 -15.01 18.26
N LEU A 4 6.45 -13.99 17.53
CA LEU A 4 6.97 -12.64 17.72
C LEU A 4 6.92 -12.32 19.23
N ASP A 5 8.00 -11.77 19.75
CA ASP A 5 8.05 -11.24 21.11
C ASP A 5 6.80 -10.35 21.33
N PRO A 6 6.08 -10.49 22.45
CA PRO A 6 4.89 -9.70 22.74
C PRO A 6 5.07 -8.19 22.59
N ILE A 7 6.25 -7.66 22.90
CA ILE A 7 6.60 -6.24 22.71
C ILE A 7 6.67 -5.91 21.22
N ASN A 8 7.25 -6.78 20.39
CA ASN A 8 7.28 -6.59 18.95
C ASN A 8 5.87 -6.63 18.34
N VAL A 9 4.99 -7.49 18.87
CA VAL A 9 3.57 -7.51 18.46
C VAL A 9 2.90 -6.17 18.75
N ARG A 10 3.11 -5.61 19.97
CA ARG A 10 2.59 -4.29 20.34
C ARG A 10 3.16 -3.18 19.45
N LEU A 11 4.47 -3.17 19.18
CA LEU A 11 5.08 -2.23 18.25
C LEU A 11 4.43 -2.26 16.87
N LEU A 12 4.15 -3.48 16.36
CA LEU A 12 3.53 -3.66 15.07
C LEU A 12 2.04 -3.32 15.07
N ASP A 13 1.30 -3.55 16.14
CA ASP A 13 -0.15 -3.30 16.20
C ASP A 13 -0.49 -1.86 16.54
N GLU A 14 0.21 -1.26 17.54
CA GLU A 14 -0.15 0.04 18.08
C GLU A 14 0.40 1.21 17.23
N PHE A 15 1.51 0.99 16.49
CA PHE A 15 2.21 2.07 15.76
C PHE A 15 2.23 1.89 14.23
N GLN A 16 1.29 1.13 13.67
CA GLN A 16 1.11 1.08 12.22
C GLN A 16 0.60 2.41 11.64
N ARG A 17 -0.08 3.23 12.43
CA ARG A 17 -0.77 4.45 11.98
C ARG A 17 -0.32 5.70 12.71
N ASP A 18 -0.27 5.68 14.00
CA ASP A 18 -0.16 6.88 14.82
C ASP A 18 1.26 7.05 15.35
N LEU A 19 2.26 7.07 14.42
CA LEU A 19 3.62 7.46 14.78
C LEU A 19 3.59 8.91 15.30
N PRO A 20 4.13 9.20 16.51
CA PRO A 20 4.17 10.55 17.04
C PRO A 20 4.93 11.51 16.12
N LEU A 21 4.27 12.60 15.67
CA LEU A 21 4.90 13.63 14.84
C LEU A 21 5.58 14.69 15.72
N ILE A 22 6.61 14.27 16.43
CA ILE A 22 7.44 15.06 17.36
C ILE A 22 8.92 14.80 17.07
N PRO A 23 9.85 15.64 17.56
CA PRO A 23 11.29 15.49 17.26
C PRO A 23 11.90 14.14 17.64
N ARG A 24 11.39 13.49 18.72
CA ARG A 24 11.89 12.19 19.21
C ARG A 24 10.75 11.15 19.30
N PRO A 25 10.22 10.68 18.16
CA PRO A 25 9.06 9.80 18.14
C PRO A 25 9.32 8.46 18.82
N PHE A 26 10.52 7.92 18.71
CA PHE A 26 10.88 6.63 19.29
C PHE A 26 11.03 6.69 20.82
N ALA A 27 11.34 7.85 21.39
CA ALA A 27 11.32 8.04 22.83
C ALA A 27 9.88 7.98 23.38
N GLU A 28 8.93 8.62 22.68
CA GLU A 28 7.51 8.56 23.06
C GLU A 28 6.95 7.13 22.96
N ILE A 29 7.27 6.42 21.87
CA ILE A 29 6.94 4.99 21.74
C ILE A 29 7.52 4.18 22.89
N GLY A 30 8.78 4.47 23.27
CA GLY A 30 9.44 3.85 24.41
C GLY A 30 8.69 4.07 25.71
N THR A 31 8.22 5.30 25.97
CA THR A 31 7.40 5.63 27.15
C THR A 31 6.11 4.80 27.20
N VAL A 32 5.39 4.68 26.08
CA VAL A 32 4.14 3.89 25.97
C VAL A 32 4.39 2.39 26.21
N LEU A 33 5.54 1.88 25.74
CA LEU A 33 5.85 0.44 25.80
C LEU A 33 6.67 0.05 27.05
N GLY A 34 7.13 1.02 27.86
CA GLY A 34 8.04 0.78 28.99
C GLY A 34 9.47 0.42 28.53
N LEU A 35 9.92 0.98 27.41
CA LEU A 35 11.25 0.73 26.82
C LEU A 35 12.08 2.02 26.75
N SER A 36 13.40 1.87 26.61
CA SER A 36 14.24 2.98 26.21
C SER A 36 14.07 3.28 24.71
N GLU A 37 14.34 4.52 24.30
CA GLU A 37 14.36 4.92 22.89
C GLU A 37 15.33 4.05 22.07
N ALA A 38 16.50 3.75 22.62
CA ALA A 38 17.50 2.90 21.97
C ALA A 38 16.97 1.48 21.71
N GLU A 39 16.23 0.92 22.65
CA GLU A 39 15.61 -0.41 22.50
C GLU A 39 14.51 -0.41 21.43
N VAL A 40 13.67 0.63 21.36
CA VAL A 40 12.66 0.77 20.29
C VAL A 40 13.33 0.81 18.92
N ILE A 41 14.36 1.65 18.76
CA ILE A 41 15.12 1.75 17.51
C ILE A 41 15.78 0.42 17.14
N TYR A 42 16.40 -0.25 18.10
CA TYR A 42 17.04 -1.55 17.91
C TYR A 42 16.04 -2.62 17.43
N ARG A 43 14.87 -2.71 18.08
CA ARG A 43 13.80 -3.64 17.69
C ARG A 43 13.25 -3.36 16.30
N LEU A 44 12.97 -2.10 15.96
CA LEU A 44 12.51 -1.72 14.63
C LEU A 44 13.55 -2.05 13.56
N ALA A 45 14.84 -1.77 13.82
CA ALA A 45 15.93 -2.10 12.91
C ALA A 45 16.06 -3.62 12.71
N GLY A 46 15.97 -4.39 13.80
CA GLY A 46 15.98 -5.86 13.74
C GLY A 46 14.80 -6.43 12.93
N MET A 47 13.58 -5.92 13.14
CA MET A 47 12.40 -6.32 12.37
C MET A 47 12.50 -5.91 10.89
N GLN A 48 13.12 -4.77 10.59
CA GLN A 48 13.35 -4.35 9.21
C GLN A 48 14.38 -5.25 8.52
N ALA A 49 15.50 -5.55 9.19
CA ALA A 49 16.52 -6.47 8.69
C ALA A 49 15.98 -7.89 8.48
N ALA A 50 15.13 -8.38 9.39
CA ALA A 50 14.42 -9.66 9.28
C ALA A 50 13.30 -9.66 8.23
N GLY A 51 12.95 -8.51 7.65
CA GLY A 51 11.92 -8.37 6.63
C GLY A 51 10.48 -8.40 7.16
N SER A 52 10.25 -8.34 8.48
CA SER A 52 8.90 -8.26 9.07
C SER A 52 8.24 -6.91 8.83
N ILE A 53 9.02 -5.84 8.79
CA ILE A 53 8.57 -4.52 8.37
C ILE A 53 9.30 -4.08 7.11
N ALA A 54 8.62 -3.28 6.29
CA ALA A 54 9.22 -2.68 5.10
C ALA A 54 10.01 -1.41 5.48
N ARG A 55 9.43 -0.58 6.34
CA ARG A 55 9.98 0.69 6.82
C ARG A 55 9.12 1.27 7.93
N VAL A 56 9.60 2.30 8.60
CA VAL A 56 8.78 3.28 9.32
C VAL A 56 8.63 4.49 8.41
N GLY A 57 7.40 4.96 8.15
CA GLY A 57 7.22 6.04 7.18
C GLY A 57 5.74 6.34 6.90
N ALA A 58 5.46 6.96 5.77
CA ALA A 58 4.11 7.33 5.39
C ALA A 58 3.57 6.56 4.19
N THR A 59 2.24 6.46 4.14
CA THR A 59 1.47 6.12 2.95
C THR A 59 0.76 7.37 2.45
N VAL A 60 1.03 7.75 1.22
CA VAL A 60 0.38 8.89 0.55
C VAL A 60 -0.87 8.40 -0.16
N ARG A 61 -1.96 9.14 -0.08
CA ARG A 61 -3.21 8.82 -0.79
C ARG A 61 -2.95 8.80 -2.30
N PRO A 62 -3.38 7.73 -3.01
CA PRO A 62 -3.23 7.65 -4.46
C PRO A 62 -3.82 8.87 -5.18
N ASN A 63 -3.13 9.34 -6.21
CA ASN A 63 -3.56 10.43 -7.08
C ASN A 63 -3.78 11.79 -6.39
N THR A 64 -3.14 12.04 -5.24
CA THR A 64 -3.13 13.36 -4.59
C THR A 64 -1.86 14.15 -4.90
N VAL A 65 -0.70 13.51 -4.86
CA VAL A 65 0.61 14.18 -5.00
C VAL A 65 1.30 13.82 -6.30
N GLY A 66 0.90 12.71 -6.91
CA GLY A 66 1.39 12.19 -8.18
C GLY A 66 0.30 11.36 -8.84
N ALA A 67 0.66 10.62 -9.88
CA ALA A 67 -0.22 9.68 -10.57
C ALA A 67 0.12 8.24 -10.18
N SER A 68 -0.90 7.37 -10.16
CA SER A 68 -0.72 5.95 -9.86
C SER A 68 -1.69 5.09 -10.66
N THR A 69 -1.25 3.87 -10.98
CA THR A 69 -2.12 2.86 -11.57
C THR A 69 -1.78 1.46 -11.05
N LEU A 70 -2.75 0.57 -11.13
CA LEU A 70 -2.52 -0.87 -11.09
C LEU A 70 -2.39 -1.35 -12.54
N ALA A 71 -1.32 -2.05 -12.83
CA ALA A 71 -1.11 -2.59 -14.16
C ALA A 71 -0.80 -4.10 -14.10
N ALA A 72 -0.99 -4.78 -15.24
CA ALA A 72 -0.63 -6.18 -15.36
C ALA A 72 -0.03 -6.51 -16.72
N LEU A 73 0.72 -7.61 -16.74
CA LEU A 73 1.25 -8.25 -17.94
C LEU A 73 0.80 -9.72 -17.96
N ALA A 74 0.50 -10.22 -19.16
CA ALA A 74 0.35 -11.66 -19.43
C ALA A 74 1.72 -12.21 -19.82
N VAL A 75 2.45 -12.78 -18.86
CA VAL A 75 3.84 -13.19 -19.05
C VAL A 75 3.91 -14.70 -19.26
N PRO A 76 4.53 -15.21 -20.35
CA PRO A 76 4.83 -16.64 -20.51
C PRO A 76 5.64 -17.17 -19.32
N GLU A 77 5.38 -18.42 -18.92
CA GLU A 77 5.93 -19.00 -17.70
C GLU A 77 7.47 -18.99 -17.68
N ASP A 78 8.09 -19.30 -18.81
CA ASP A 78 9.55 -19.30 -19.01
C ASP A 78 10.20 -17.91 -18.95
N ARG A 79 9.41 -16.83 -19.03
CA ARG A 79 9.89 -15.43 -19.02
C ARG A 79 9.59 -14.70 -17.71
N ILE A 80 8.88 -15.32 -16.75
CA ILE A 80 8.39 -14.63 -15.54
C ILE A 80 9.54 -13.94 -14.79
N GLU A 81 10.65 -14.62 -14.53
CA GLU A 81 11.78 -14.06 -13.78
C GLU A 81 12.40 -12.85 -14.49
N ALA A 82 12.66 -13.00 -15.78
CA ALA A 82 13.29 -11.94 -16.58
C ALA A 82 12.37 -10.71 -16.69
N VAL A 83 11.08 -10.92 -16.96
CA VAL A 83 10.11 -9.83 -17.07
C VAL A 83 9.86 -9.15 -15.71
N ALA A 84 9.76 -9.92 -14.62
CA ALA A 84 9.61 -9.37 -13.28
C ALA A 84 10.82 -8.52 -12.87
N ALA A 85 12.04 -8.93 -13.23
CA ALA A 85 13.25 -8.15 -13.02
C ALA A 85 13.24 -6.84 -13.81
N LEU A 86 12.84 -6.86 -15.10
CA LEU A 86 12.71 -5.66 -15.95
C LEU A 86 11.68 -4.69 -15.37
N VAL A 87 10.50 -5.18 -14.97
CA VAL A 87 9.44 -4.37 -14.32
C VAL A 87 9.95 -3.81 -13.00
N GLY A 88 10.69 -4.61 -12.22
CA GLY A 88 11.24 -4.19 -10.93
C GLY A 88 12.29 -3.08 -11.01
N GLN A 89 13.00 -2.96 -12.15
CA GLN A 89 13.98 -1.90 -12.38
C GLN A 89 13.34 -0.54 -12.69
N GLU A 90 12.08 -0.51 -13.09
CA GLU A 90 11.38 0.77 -13.32
C GLU A 90 11.19 1.50 -11.98
N PRO A 91 11.71 2.75 -11.84
CA PRO A 91 11.72 3.46 -10.55
C PRO A 91 10.33 3.66 -9.95
N GLY A 92 9.32 3.90 -10.78
CA GLY A 92 7.93 4.11 -10.37
C GLY A 92 7.21 2.84 -9.92
N VAL A 93 7.70 1.65 -10.25
CA VAL A 93 7.10 0.39 -9.79
C VAL A 93 7.48 0.15 -8.35
N ASN A 94 6.49 0.18 -7.46
CA ASN A 94 6.69 0.03 -6.02
C ASN A 94 6.21 -1.30 -5.45
N HIS A 95 5.26 -1.97 -6.11
CA HIS A 95 4.76 -3.29 -5.73
C HIS A 95 4.65 -4.15 -6.98
N SER A 96 5.11 -5.40 -6.91
CA SER A 96 4.87 -6.37 -7.98
C SER A 96 4.70 -7.79 -7.43
N TYR A 97 3.72 -8.50 -8.01
CA TYR A 97 3.28 -9.82 -7.57
C TYR A 97 2.97 -10.73 -8.75
N LEU A 98 3.36 -12.00 -8.62
CA LEU A 98 2.82 -13.07 -9.46
C LEU A 98 1.47 -13.52 -8.87
N ARG A 99 0.44 -13.68 -9.73
CA ARG A 99 -0.90 -14.11 -9.34
C ARG A 99 -1.41 -15.23 -10.26
N GLU A 100 -2.26 -16.07 -9.74
CA GLU A 100 -2.95 -17.15 -10.46
C GLU A 100 -3.98 -16.56 -11.44
N HIS A 101 -3.57 -16.23 -12.66
CA HIS A 101 -4.42 -15.71 -13.74
C HIS A 101 -3.59 -15.63 -15.05
N ASP A 102 -4.22 -15.51 -16.22
CA ASP A 102 -3.52 -15.27 -17.50
C ASP A 102 -2.78 -13.92 -17.48
N TRP A 103 -3.41 -12.86 -17.01
CA TRP A 103 -2.72 -11.65 -16.58
C TRP A 103 -2.08 -11.94 -15.22
N ASN A 104 -0.83 -12.42 -15.24
CA ASN A 104 -0.21 -13.05 -14.07
C ASN A 104 0.77 -12.14 -13.31
N LEU A 105 1.46 -11.22 -13.97
CA LEU A 105 2.38 -10.28 -13.31
C LEU A 105 1.68 -8.94 -13.08
N TRP A 106 1.28 -8.69 -11.84
CA TRP A 106 0.59 -7.49 -11.38
C TRP A 106 1.53 -6.55 -10.68
N PHE A 107 1.45 -5.25 -10.99
CA PHE A 107 2.28 -4.25 -10.34
C PHE A 107 1.56 -2.92 -10.16
N VAL A 108 1.98 -2.15 -9.15
CA VAL A 108 1.57 -0.77 -8.93
C VAL A 108 2.69 0.13 -9.41
N ALA A 109 2.36 1.02 -10.33
CA ALA A 109 3.26 2.07 -10.80
C ALA A 109 2.79 3.43 -10.30
N THR A 110 3.75 4.25 -9.87
CA THR A 110 3.54 5.63 -9.41
C THR A 110 4.54 6.55 -10.09
N ALA A 111 4.15 7.79 -10.31
CA ALA A 111 5.01 8.81 -10.91
C ALA A 111 4.62 10.21 -10.40
N PRO A 112 5.48 11.23 -10.56
CA PRO A 112 5.16 12.60 -10.17
C PRO A 112 3.91 13.17 -10.85
N ASP A 113 3.60 12.72 -12.06
CA ASP A 113 2.42 13.13 -12.83
C ASP A 113 1.95 12.04 -13.80
N ALA A 114 0.84 12.30 -14.50
CA ALA A 114 0.24 11.36 -15.44
C ALA A 114 1.10 11.11 -16.70
N ALA A 115 1.83 12.11 -17.16
CA ALA A 115 2.69 11.98 -18.35
C ALA A 115 3.89 11.08 -18.04
N ALA A 116 4.53 11.27 -16.90
CA ALA A 116 5.63 10.44 -16.42
C ALA A 116 5.16 9.00 -16.17
N LEU A 117 3.93 8.81 -15.64
CA LEU A 117 3.33 7.48 -15.46
C LEU A 117 3.11 6.79 -16.80
N ALA A 118 2.52 7.48 -17.78
CA ALA A 118 2.30 6.92 -19.13
C ALA A 118 3.63 6.54 -19.80
N ALA A 119 4.65 7.39 -19.68
CA ALA A 119 6.00 7.10 -20.20
C ALA A 119 6.62 5.86 -19.51
N SER A 120 6.43 5.71 -18.20
CA SER A 120 6.89 4.53 -17.44
C SER A 120 6.22 3.25 -17.96
N LEU A 121 4.90 3.24 -18.14
CA LEU A 121 4.18 2.09 -18.70
C LEU A 121 4.60 1.77 -20.14
N ALA A 122 4.84 2.80 -20.97
CA ALA A 122 5.33 2.63 -22.33
C ALA A 122 6.74 2.00 -22.35
N ARG A 123 7.66 2.44 -21.47
CA ARG A 123 8.99 1.82 -21.33
C ARG A 123 8.89 0.35 -20.90
N ILE A 124 8.01 0.03 -19.95
CA ILE A 124 7.77 -1.36 -19.55
C ILE A 124 7.30 -2.19 -20.75
N GLY A 125 6.31 -1.71 -21.50
CA GLY A 125 5.81 -2.38 -22.70
C GLY A 125 6.90 -2.61 -23.75
N ALA A 126 7.68 -1.58 -24.06
CA ALA A 126 8.77 -1.66 -25.03
C ALA A 126 9.89 -2.64 -24.59
N ARG A 127 10.33 -2.58 -23.32
CA ARG A 127 11.40 -3.44 -22.79
C ARG A 127 10.99 -4.91 -22.66
N THR A 128 9.72 -5.18 -22.35
CA THR A 128 9.22 -6.54 -22.18
C THR A 128 8.70 -7.15 -23.48
N GLY A 129 8.32 -6.32 -24.45
CA GLY A 129 7.62 -6.74 -25.66
C GLY A 129 6.19 -7.22 -25.39
N LEU A 130 5.61 -6.90 -24.23
CA LEU A 130 4.29 -7.34 -23.78
C LEU A 130 3.30 -6.17 -23.71
N LYS A 131 2.03 -6.45 -23.97
CA LYS A 131 0.96 -5.47 -23.79
C LYS A 131 0.75 -5.22 -22.30
N VAL A 132 0.77 -3.95 -21.91
CA VAL A 132 0.47 -3.53 -20.54
C VAL A 132 -1.04 -3.33 -20.40
N LEU A 133 -1.66 -4.01 -19.47
CA LEU A 133 -3.03 -3.75 -19.01
C LEU A 133 -2.95 -2.63 -17.96
N ASP A 134 -3.49 -1.46 -18.28
CA ASP A 134 -3.50 -0.29 -17.41
C ASP A 134 -4.89 -0.08 -16.81
N LEU A 135 -4.98 -0.10 -15.48
CA LEU A 135 -6.22 -0.05 -14.72
C LEU A 135 -6.19 1.11 -13.68
N PRO A 136 -6.34 2.36 -14.14
CA PRO A 136 -6.39 3.52 -13.25
C PRO A 136 -7.48 3.41 -12.19
N LEU A 137 -7.19 3.95 -11.00
CA LEU A 137 -8.17 4.09 -9.93
C LEU A 137 -9.27 5.06 -10.34
N VAL A 138 -10.52 4.64 -10.20
CA VAL A 138 -11.72 5.49 -10.42
C VAL A 138 -12.22 6.00 -9.08
N GLN A 139 -12.46 5.09 -8.13
CA GLN A 139 -12.98 5.43 -6.80
C GLN A 139 -12.45 4.48 -5.75
N PRO A 140 -11.93 4.97 -4.61
CA PRO A 140 -11.65 4.17 -3.44
C PRO A 140 -12.91 3.97 -2.60
N PHE A 141 -13.08 2.78 -2.01
CA PHE A 141 -14.06 2.49 -0.97
C PHE A 141 -13.37 2.20 0.36
N ASN A 142 -12.22 1.52 0.32
CA ASN A 142 -11.30 1.34 1.43
C ASN A 142 -9.90 1.07 0.88
N ILE A 143 -8.94 1.95 1.17
CA ILE A 143 -7.55 1.84 0.70
C ILE A 143 -6.52 1.77 1.83
N ASP A 144 -6.97 1.63 3.07
CA ASP A 144 -6.09 1.56 4.22
C ASP A 144 -5.77 0.11 4.60
N LEU A 145 -4.52 -0.28 4.41
CA LEU A 145 -3.98 -1.61 4.73
C LEU A 145 -3.61 -1.81 6.20
N GLY A 146 -3.86 -0.86 7.10
CA GLY A 146 -3.62 -1.05 8.53
C GLY A 146 -4.63 -2.04 9.11
N PHE A 147 -4.18 -3.22 9.54
CA PHE A 147 -5.00 -4.15 10.32
C PHE A 147 -4.16 -4.75 11.45
N ARG A 148 -4.82 -5.04 12.57
CA ARG A 148 -4.15 -5.63 13.72
C ARG A 148 -3.68 -7.06 13.42
N LEU A 149 -2.54 -7.46 13.96
CA LEU A 149 -2.02 -8.83 13.87
C LEU A 149 -2.98 -9.85 14.46
N SER A 150 -3.80 -9.43 15.44
CA SER A 150 -4.90 -10.20 16.02
C SER A 150 -6.04 -10.48 15.04
N GLY A 151 -6.04 -9.88 13.85
CA GLY A 151 -7.12 -9.99 12.86
C GLY A 151 -8.33 -9.10 13.16
N ALA A 152 -8.35 -8.41 14.31
CA ALA A 152 -9.38 -7.43 14.60
C ALA A 152 -9.23 -6.22 13.67
N ARG A 153 -10.26 -5.92 12.89
CA ARG A 153 -10.29 -4.71 12.08
C ARG A 153 -10.59 -3.51 12.97
N GLU A 154 -9.72 -2.51 12.96
CA GLU A 154 -10.17 -1.19 13.40
C GLU A 154 -11.17 -0.67 12.35
N ALA A 155 -12.29 -0.11 12.84
CA ALA A 155 -13.20 0.63 11.97
C ALA A 155 -12.35 1.70 11.24
N GLY A 156 -12.19 1.53 9.93
CA GLY A 156 -11.43 2.48 9.12
C GLY A 156 -12.03 3.88 9.38
N ARG A 157 -11.18 4.87 9.58
CA ARG A 157 -11.63 6.26 9.42
C ARG A 157 -12.18 6.31 8.00
N GLY A 158 -13.51 6.39 7.85
CA GLY A 158 -14.19 6.33 6.56
C GLY A 158 -13.46 7.14 5.50
N ASP A 159 -13.55 6.75 4.25
CA ASP A 159 -12.77 7.37 3.15
C ASP A 159 -13.17 8.86 3.00
N ARG A 160 -12.61 9.69 3.90
CA ARG A 160 -12.77 11.13 3.86
C ARG A 160 -11.97 11.64 2.67
N PRO A 161 -12.57 12.42 1.76
CA PRO A 161 -11.83 13.06 0.67
C PRO A 161 -10.64 13.84 1.21
N ALA A 162 -9.52 13.82 0.48
CA ALA A 162 -8.37 14.64 0.85
C ALA A 162 -8.69 16.11 0.58
N ASP A 163 -8.33 16.96 1.54
CA ASP A 163 -8.31 18.41 1.33
C ASP A 163 -7.05 18.81 0.55
N MET A 164 -7.21 18.95 -0.76
CA MET A 164 -6.11 19.30 -1.66
C MET A 164 -5.63 20.74 -1.51
N ALA A 165 -6.42 21.62 -0.89
CA ALA A 165 -5.99 23.00 -0.63
C ALA A 165 -4.86 23.07 0.42
N ALA A 166 -4.72 22.04 1.24
CA ALA A 166 -3.62 21.94 2.21
C ALA A 166 -2.27 21.62 1.57
N LEU A 167 -2.23 21.06 0.33
CA LEU A 167 -0.99 20.67 -0.35
C LEU A 167 -0.24 21.90 -0.85
N ARG A 168 1.05 22.00 -0.54
CA ARG A 168 1.96 23.05 -1.00
C ARG A 168 3.03 22.44 -1.92
N GLU A 169 3.57 23.25 -2.82
CA GLU A 169 4.62 22.81 -3.77
C GLU A 169 5.82 22.17 -3.06
N GLY A 170 6.30 22.76 -1.98
CA GLY A 170 7.43 22.24 -1.19
C GLY A 170 7.13 20.99 -0.35
N ASP A 171 5.92 20.41 -0.39
CA ASP A 171 5.57 19.19 0.39
C ASP A 171 5.99 17.90 -0.30
N ARG A 172 6.09 17.90 -1.64
CA ARG A 172 6.42 16.69 -2.42
C ARG A 172 7.74 16.04 -1.98
N PRO A 173 8.87 16.76 -1.78
CA PRO A 173 10.10 16.19 -1.25
C PRO A 173 9.94 15.58 0.14
N ILE A 174 9.16 16.22 1.03
CA ILE A 174 8.88 15.67 2.38
C ILE A 174 8.12 14.36 2.27
N LEU A 175 7.06 14.33 1.43
CA LEU A 175 6.25 13.14 1.21
C LEU A 175 7.05 12.02 0.56
N GLN A 176 7.98 12.34 -0.35
CA GLN A 176 8.89 11.37 -0.95
C GLN A 176 9.83 10.75 0.10
N ALA A 177 10.44 11.57 0.95
CA ALA A 177 11.28 11.07 2.04
C ALA A 177 10.50 10.17 3.00
N MET A 178 9.29 10.57 3.38
CA MET A 178 8.39 9.75 4.21
C MET A 178 7.94 8.46 3.53
N ALA A 179 7.72 8.47 2.22
CA ALA A 179 7.37 7.28 1.45
C ALA A 179 8.55 6.29 1.32
N GLN A 180 9.77 6.78 1.26
CA GLN A 180 10.98 5.95 1.29
C GLN A 180 11.25 5.35 2.67
N GLY A 181 10.95 6.08 3.73
CA GLY A 181 11.07 5.66 5.12
C GLY A 181 11.98 6.55 5.95
N LEU A 182 11.68 6.60 7.24
CA LEU A 182 12.47 7.30 8.23
C LEU A 182 13.77 6.54 8.56
N ALA A 183 14.85 7.27 8.74
CA ALA A 183 16.03 6.74 9.40
C ALA A 183 15.69 6.33 10.85
N LEU A 184 16.13 5.15 11.27
CA LEU A 184 15.91 4.65 12.63
C LEU A 184 16.98 5.25 13.57
N VAL A 185 16.85 6.55 13.83
CA VAL A 185 17.71 7.39 14.68
C VAL A 185 16.85 8.22 15.64
N PRO A 186 17.39 8.75 16.75
CA PRO A 186 16.58 9.48 17.73
C PRO A 186 15.77 10.67 17.17
N ARG A 187 16.31 11.38 16.17
CA ARG A 187 15.66 12.54 15.52
C ARG A 187 15.51 12.33 14.02
N PRO A 188 14.57 11.43 13.58
CA PRO A 188 14.46 11.07 12.17
C PRO A 188 13.96 12.22 11.29
N PHE A 189 13.13 13.12 11.83
CA PHE A 189 12.63 14.28 11.10
C PHE A 189 13.69 15.37 10.90
N ALA A 190 14.65 15.48 11.83
CA ALA A 190 15.81 16.35 11.65
C ALA A 190 16.69 15.89 10.47
N ALA A 191 16.83 14.57 10.26
CA ALA A 191 17.55 14.03 9.11
C ALA A 191 16.87 14.39 7.78
N ILE A 192 15.52 14.32 7.70
CA ILE A 192 14.76 14.78 6.54
C ILE A 192 14.94 16.29 6.34
N ALA A 193 14.79 17.05 7.40
CA ALA A 193 14.92 18.52 7.37
C ALA A 193 16.29 18.94 6.84
N GLN A 194 17.36 18.33 7.34
CA GLN A 194 18.73 18.56 6.89
C GLN A 194 18.91 18.25 5.40
N ALA A 195 18.41 17.10 4.94
CA ALA A 195 18.51 16.69 3.54
C ALA A 195 17.73 17.65 2.60
N LEU A 196 16.68 18.30 3.09
CA LEU A 196 15.84 19.24 2.33
C LEU A 196 16.20 20.72 2.56
N GLY A 197 17.22 21.01 3.36
CA GLY A 197 17.60 22.40 3.70
C GLY A 197 16.51 23.15 4.46
N ARG A 198 15.74 22.48 5.34
CA ARG A 198 14.60 23.03 6.08
C ARG A 198 14.79 22.93 7.60
N ALA A 199 14.00 23.68 8.36
CA ALA A 199 13.91 23.48 9.81
C ALA A 199 13.08 22.21 10.14
N GLU A 200 13.47 21.47 11.16
CA GLU A 200 12.73 20.27 11.61
C GLU A 200 11.29 20.59 12.00
N GLY A 201 11.08 21.73 12.68
CA GLY A 201 9.75 22.20 13.06
C GLY A 201 8.82 22.42 11.86
N ASP A 202 9.36 22.93 10.74
CA ASP A 202 8.59 23.13 9.51
C ASP A 202 8.19 21.78 8.90
N VAL A 203 9.10 20.80 8.85
CA VAL A 203 8.80 19.45 8.35
C VAL A 203 7.71 18.82 9.19
N LEU A 204 7.80 18.85 10.51
CA LEU A 204 6.78 18.33 11.43
C LEU A 204 5.43 19.02 11.26
N ALA A 205 5.40 20.35 11.20
CA ALA A 205 4.16 21.12 10.99
C ALA A 205 3.50 20.77 9.65
N ARG A 206 4.29 20.56 8.58
CA ARG A 206 3.75 20.13 7.28
C ARG A 206 3.18 18.71 7.34
N LEU A 207 3.86 17.76 7.98
CA LEU A 207 3.38 16.37 8.14
C LEU A 207 2.07 16.32 8.93
N VAL A 208 1.94 17.12 10.00
CA VAL A 208 0.68 17.25 10.77
C VAL A 208 -0.44 17.79 9.86
N ALA A 209 -0.20 18.85 9.10
CA ALA A 209 -1.18 19.43 8.20
C ALA A 209 -1.61 18.45 7.09
N LEU A 210 -0.65 17.75 6.47
CA LEU A 210 -0.91 16.78 5.40
C LEU A 210 -1.65 15.53 5.91
N SER A 211 -1.39 15.12 7.15
CA SER A 211 -2.14 14.05 7.81
C SER A 211 -3.57 14.46 8.12
N ALA A 212 -3.77 15.65 8.68
CA ALA A 212 -5.10 16.21 8.96
C ALA A 212 -5.94 16.39 7.68
N ALA A 213 -5.28 16.77 6.57
CA ALA A 213 -5.89 16.90 5.25
C ALA A 213 -6.20 15.57 4.56
N GLY A 214 -5.79 14.43 5.13
CA GLY A 214 -6.00 13.10 4.53
C GLY A 214 -5.14 12.82 3.29
N ILE A 215 -4.10 13.62 3.03
CA ILE A 215 -3.10 13.41 1.98
C ILE A 215 -2.13 12.31 2.41
N CYS A 216 -1.66 12.35 3.67
CA CYS A 216 -1.05 11.19 4.31
C CYS A 216 -2.15 10.37 4.98
N THR A 217 -2.40 9.16 4.47
CA THR A 217 -3.46 8.28 5.00
C THR A 217 -2.98 7.51 6.23
N ARG A 218 -1.68 7.29 6.35
CA ARG A 218 -1.04 6.55 7.42
C ARG A 218 0.41 6.99 7.60
N ILE A 219 0.82 7.23 8.84
CA ILE A 219 2.22 7.46 9.22
C ILE A 219 2.54 6.50 10.36
N GLY A 220 3.47 5.56 10.12
CA GLY A 220 3.79 4.54 11.12
C GLY A 220 4.65 3.40 10.59
N VAL A 221 4.58 2.27 11.26
CA VAL A 221 5.30 1.04 10.91
C VAL A 221 4.60 0.34 9.75
N ILE A 222 5.26 0.19 8.63
CA ILE A 222 4.73 -0.47 7.43
C ILE A 222 5.11 -1.94 7.46
N VAL A 223 4.15 -2.78 7.79
CA VAL A 223 4.33 -4.22 8.02
C VAL A 223 4.30 -5.00 6.71
N ARG A 224 5.14 -6.03 6.60
CA ARG A 224 5.06 -7.04 5.54
C ARG A 224 4.22 -8.22 6.00
N HIS A 225 2.94 -8.21 5.67
CA HIS A 225 1.94 -9.16 6.16
C HIS A 225 2.33 -10.64 5.95
N ARG A 226 2.94 -10.96 4.80
CA ARG A 226 3.39 -12.34 4.53
C ARG A 226 4.48 -12.82 5.50
N ALA A 227 5.38 -11.93 5.89
CA ALA A 227 6.47 -12.26 6.81
C ALA A 227 5.97 -12.55 8.24
N ILE A 228 4.81 -11.99 8.61
CA ILE A 228 4.20 -12.17 9.93
C ILE A 228 3.05 -13.19 9.93
N GLY A 229 2.96 -14.04 8.89
CA GLY A 229 2.04 -15.19 8.88
C GLY A 229 0.78 -15.04 8.02
N TRP A 230 0.47 -13.85 7.50
CA TRP A 230 -0.65 -13.62 6.57
C TRP A 230 -0.24 -13.96 5.14
N ARG A 231 -0.16 -15.26 4.83
CA ARG A 231 0.46 -15.78 3.61
C ARG A 231 -0.50 -15.88 2.44
N ALA A 232 -1.80 -16.00 2.68
CA ALA A 232 -2.83 -16.03 1.66
C ALA A 232 -3.30 -14.60 1.35
N ASN A 233 -2.99 -14.13 0.15
CA ASN A 233 -3.37 -12.82 -0.35
C ASN A 233 -4.12 -13.02 -1.67
N ALA A 234 -5.42 -12.76 -1.67
CA ALA A 234 -6.26 -12.81 -2.84
C ALA A 234 -6.71 -11.41 -3.24
N MET A 235 -6.40 -11.00 -4.46
CA MET A 235 -7.10 -9.92 -5.12
C MET A 235 -8.32 -10.51 -5.79
N VAL A 236 -9.51 -10.14 -5.34
CA VAL A 236 -10.76 -10.59 -5.96
C VAL A 236 -11.25 -9.49 -6.88
N VAL A 237 -11.55 -9.87 -8.11
CA VAL A 237 -12.07 -8.99 -9.14
C VAL A 237 -13.52 -9.34 -9.43
N TRP A 238 -14.39 -8.33 -9.54
CA TRP A 238 -15.82 -8.46 -9.60
C TRP A 238 -16.38 -7.77 -10.85
N ASP A 239 -17.22 -8.47 -11.61
CA ASP A 239 -17.89 -7.97 -12.79
C ASP A 239 -19.22 -7.32 -12.40
N VAL A 240 -19.14 -6.21 -11.68
CA VAL A 240 -20.31 -5.50 -11.18
C VAL A 240 -20.82 -4.51 -12.24
N PRO A 241 -22.11 -4.54 -12.59
CA PRO A 241 -22.69 -3.50 -13.45
C PRO A 241 -22.49 -2.10 -12.86
N GLU A 242 -22.21 -1.11 -13.70
CA GLU A 242 -21.82 0.24 -13.29
C GLU A 242 -22.77 0.86 -12.26
N GLY A 243 -24.07 0.74 -12.47
CA GLY A 243 -25.10 1.27 -11.55
C GLY A 243 -25.13 0.61 -10.15
N ARG A 244 -24.44 -0.54 -9.97
CA ARG A 244 -24.37 -1.26 -8.69
C ARG A 244 -23.01 -1.10 -8.00
N ILE A 245 -22.00 -0.54 -8.65
CA ILE A 245 -20.61 -0.48 -8.13
C ILE A 245 -20.55 0.25 -6.80
N ALA A 246 -21.26 1.36 -6.63
CA ALA A 246 -21.22 2.14 -5.40
C ALA A 246 -21.73 1.34 -4.19
N ALA A 247 -22.89 0.66 -4.33
CA ALA A 247 -23.45 -0.16 -3.26
C ALA A 247 -22.58 -1.40 -2.98
N ALA A 248 -22.16 -2.13 -4.01
CA ALA A 248 -21.31 -3.30 -3.90
C ALA A 248 -19.95 -2.95 -3.28
N GLY A 249 -19.33 -1.83 -3.69
CA GLY A 249 -18.08 -1.35 -3.15
C GLY A 249 -18.17 -0.97 -1.67
N ALA A 250 -19.24 -0.28 -1.26
CA ALA A 250 -19.49 0.06 0.13
C ALA A 250 -19.69 -1.20 0.99
N ALA A 251 -20.49 -2.16 0.53
CA ALA A 251 -20.74 -3.42 1.21
C ALA A 251 -19.46 -4.24 1.37
N LEU A 252 -18.65 -4.40 0.32
CA LEU A 252 -17.35 -5.06 0.38
C LEU A 252 -16.38 -4.33 1.32
N ALA A 253 -16.35 -3.01 1.25
CA ALA A 253 -15.49 -2.21 2.12
C ALA A 253 -15.85 -2.36 3.60
N ALA A 254 -17.10 -2.62 3.93
CA ALA A 254 -17.57 -2.87 5.30
C ALA A 254 -17.39 -4.33 5.75
N HIS A 255 -17.21 -5.28 4.81
CA HIS A 255 -17.16 -6.71 5.11
C HIS A 255 -15.92 -7.10 5.93
N PRO A 256 -16.05 -7.84 7.06
CA PRO A 256 -14.93 -8.36 7.81
C PRO A 256 -14.02 -9.24 6.93
N GLY A 257 -12.70 -9.02 7.00
CA GLY A 257 -11.72 -9.77 6.20
C GLY A 257 -11.43 -9.20 4.80
N VAL A 258 -12.24 -8.24 4.29
CA VAL A 258 -11.87 -7.42 3.14
C VAL A 258 -11.02 -6.24 3.63
N THR A 259 -9.78 -6.16 3.20
CA THR A 259 -8.81 -5.17 3.69
C THR A 259 -8.71 -3.93 2.79
N LEU A 260 -8.93 -4.10 1.48
CA LEU A 260 -9.00 -3.03 0.49
C LEU A 260 -10.19 -3.24 -0.41
N CYS A 261 -10.80 -2.15 -0.87
CA CYS A 261 -11.84 -2.16 -1.90
C CYS A 261 -11.79 -0.87 -2.73
N TYR A 262 -11.78 -1.02 -4.06
CA TYR A 262 -11.70 0.11 -4.98
C TYR A 262 -12.26 -0.23 -6.36
N GLN A 263 -12.82 0.79 -7.03
CA GLN A 263 -13.21 0.73 -8.43
C GLN A 263 -12.03 1.12 -9.33
N ARG A 264 -11.87 0.37 -10.41
CA ARG A 264 -10.89 0.67 -11.47
C ARG A 264 -11.57 0.71 -12.83
N ARG A 265 -10.94 1.40 -13.78
CA ARG A 265 -11.42 1.47 -15.16
C ARG A 265 -11.40 0.07 -15.79
N VAL A 266 -12.50 -0.30 -16.43
CA VAL A 266 -12.56 -1.49 -17.30
C VAL A 266 -11.88 -1.23 -18.64
N VAL A 267 -11.40 -2.28 -19.29
CA VAL A 267 -10.83 -2.20 -20.63
C VAL A 267 -11.67 -3.08 -21.56
N PRO A 268 -12.55 -2.49 -22.38
CA PRO A 268 -13.46 -3.25 -23.23
C PRO A 268 -12.75 -4.29 -24.10
N GLY A 269 -13.29 -5.51 -24.13
CA GLY A 269 -12.72 -6.64 -24.86
C GLY A 269 -11.44 -7.25 -24.28
N VAL A 270 -10.89 -6.67 -23.19
CA VAL A 270 -9.64 -7.15 -22.54
C VAL A 270 -9.85 -7.44 -21.07
N TRP A 271 -10.47 -6.52 -20.32
CA TRP A 271 -10.67 -6.63 -18.87
C TRP A 271 -12.01 -6.04 -18.44
N ARG A 272 -12.93 -6.90 -18.04
CA ARG A 272 -14.32 -6.52 -17.73
C ARG A 272 -14.56 -6.15 -16.26
N TYR A 273 -13.66 -6.53 -15.36
CA TYR A 273 -13.87 -6.35 -13.93
C TYR A 273 -13.63 -4.89 -13.52
N GLY A 274 -14.64 -4.24 -12.99
CA GLY A 274 -14.58 -2.84 -12.55
C GLY A 274 -14.34 -2.68 -11.04
N LEU A 275 -14.70 -3.68 -10.21
CA LEU A 275 -14.56 -3.59 -8.77
C LEU A 275 -13.51 -4.60 -8.29
N PHE A 276 -12.68 -4.17 -7.34
CA PHE A 276 -11.57 -4.94 -6.79
C PHE A 276 -11.63 -4.97 -5.28
N SER A 277 -11.37 -6.11 -4.67
CA SER A 277 -11.20 -6.23 -3.23
C SER A 277 -9.97 -7.07 -2.90
N MET A 278 -9.34 -6.78 -1.75
CA MET A 278 -8.22 -7.57 -1.24
C MET A 278 -8.66 -8.33 -0.01
N ILE A 279 -8.35 -9.61 0.01
CA ILE A 279 -8.57 -10.51 1.15
C ILE A 279 -7.20 -11.02 1.60
N HIS A 280 -6.90 -10.85 2.88
CA HIS A 280 -5.71 -11.41 3.51
C HIS A 280 -6.13 -12.49 4.50
N GLY A 281 -5.49 -13.65 4.43
CA GLY A 281 -5.72 -14.78 5.34
C GLY A 281 -4.40 -15.42 5.76
N GLN A 282 -4.41 -16.15 6.87
CA GLN A 282 -3.27 -16.94 7.30
C GLN A 282 -3.15 -18.21 6.42
N SER A 283 -4.28 -18.69 5.88
CA SER A 283 -4.34 -19.82 4.95
C SER A 283 -5.25 -19.52 3.75
N ARG A 284 -5.06 -20.28 2.66
CA ARG A 284 -5.94 -20.21 1.48
C ARG A 284 -7.40 -20.54 1.85
N ALA A 285 -7.61 -21.53 2.70
CA ALA A 285 -8.94 -21.90 3.17
C ALA A 285 -9.64 -20.75 3.89
N GLN A 286 -8.93 -20.03 4.76
CA GLN A 286 -9.48 -18.85 5.43
C GLN A 286 -9.83 -17.73 4.40
N ALA A 287 -8.96 -17.46 3.44
CA ALA A 287 -9.23 -16.45 2.41
C ALA A 287 -10.44 -16.84 1.54
N VAL A 288 -10.59 -18.12 1.20
CA VAL A 288 -11.75 -18.65 0.45
C VAL A 288 -13.03 -18.55 1.27
N ALA A 289 -13.00 -18.83 2.57
CA ALA A 289 -14.16 -18.64 3.45
C ALA A 289 -14.64 -17.19 3.52
N VAL A 290 -13.68 -16.24 3.64
CA VAL A 290 -14.00 -14.79 3.58
C VAL A 290 -14.59 -14.41 2.22
N LEU A 291 -14.03 -14.93 1.12
CA LEU A 291 -14.55 -14.69 -0.23
C LEU A 291 -15.99 -15.21 -0.37
N ALA A 292 -16.27 -16.44 0.09
CA ALA A 292 -17.60 -17.02 0.02
C ALA A 292 -18.63 -16.17 0.81
N ALA A 293 -18.28 -15.69 2.00
CA ALA A 293 -19.13 -14.80 2.78
C ALA A 293 -19.34 -13.44 2.09
N ALA A 294 -18.30 -12.87 1.49
CA ALA A 294 -18.39 -11.62 0.74
C ALA A 294 -19.26 -11.78 -0.52
N ALA A 295 -19.13 -12.88 -1.26
CA ALA A 295 -19.93 -13.17 -2.45
C ALA A 295 -21.42 -13.41 -2.15
N ALA A 296 -21.75 -13.76 -0.91
CA ALA A 296 -23.13 -13.92 -0.43
C ALA A 296 -23.84 -12.61 -0.06
N LEU A 297 -23.13 -11.46 -0.11
CA LEU A 297 -23.75 -10.17 0.15
C LEU A 297 -24.85 -9.85 -0.88
N PRO A 298 -26.00 -9.30 -0.47
CA PRO A 298 -27.11 -8.96 -1.38
C PRO A 298 -26.68 -8.08 -2.57
N GLU A 299 -25.76 -7.14 -2.33
CA GLU A 299 -25.23 -6.23 -3.35
C GLU A 299 -24.40 -6.95 -4.43
N LEU A 300 -23.92 -8.14 -4.12
CA LEU A 300 -23.13 -8.99 -5.02
C LEU A 300 -23.89 -10.20 -5.57
N ALA A 301 -25.19 -10.30 -5.30
CA ALA A 301 -26.01 -11.40 -5.81
C ALA A 301 -25.94 -11.46 -7.35
N GLY A 302 -25.57 -12.63 -7.89
CA GLY A 302 -25.41 -12.88 -9.31
C GLY A 302 -24.20 -12.23 -9.97
N VAL A 303 -23.28 -11.62 -9.20
CA VAL A 303 -22.07 -10.99 -9.72
C VAL A 303 -20.98 -12.04 -9.95
N ALA A 304 -20.49 -12.12 -11.19
CA ALA A 304 -19.34 -12.95 -11.51
C ALA A 304 -18.06 -12.36 -10.87
N HIS A 305 -17.23 -13.23 -10.31
CA HIS A 305 -15.99 -12.83 -9.66
C HIS A 305 -14.89 -13.86 -9.83
N GLN A 306 -13.65 -13.42 -9.68
CA GLN A 306 -12.47 -14.29 -9.77
C GLN A 306 -11.44 -13.93 -8.71
N PRO A 307 -10.99 -14.87 -7.87
CA PRO A 307 -9.88 -14.66 -6.96
C PRO A 307 -8.54 -14.87 -7.66
N LEU A 308 -7.67 -13.89 -7.58
CA LEU A 308 -6.30 -13.91 -8.08
C LEU A 308 -5.36 -14.06 -6.88
N PHE A 309 -5.02 -15.28 -6.50
CA PHE A 309 -4.11 -15.53 -5.40
C PHE A 309 -2.68 -15.14 -5.75
N SER A 310 -2.04 -14.43 -4.84
CA SER A 310 -0.62 -14.09 -4.98
C SER A 310 0.25 -15.29 -4.62
N THR A 311 1.02 -15.76 -5.57
CA THR A 311 1.99 -16.86 -5.37
C THR A 311 3.36 -16.34 -4.97
N ARG A 312 3.76 -15.17 -5.49
CA ARG A 312 5.06 -14.57 -5.23
C ARG A 312 5.01 -13.05 -5.18
N CYS A 313 5.84 -12.44 -4.34
CA CYS A 313 6.10 -11.00 -4.28
C CYS A 313 7.52 -10.74 -4.79
N PHE A 314 7.68 -9.90 -5.82
CA PHE A 314 8.98 -9.52 -6.37
C PHE A 314 9.47 -8.17 -5.83
N LYS A 315 8.56 -7.21 -5.62
CA LYS A 315 8.92 -5.88 -5.11
C LYS A 315 7.88 -5.35 -4.15
N GLN A 316 8.32 -4.71 -3.07
CA GLN A 316 7.48 -3.97 -2.13
C GLN A 316 8.29 -2.82 -1.52
N THR A 317 8.12 -1.62 -2.08
CA THR A 317 8.84 -0.39 -1.69
C THR A 317 7.86 0.78 -1.51
N GLY A 318 8.38 1.97 -1.22
CA GLY A 318 7.59 3.20 -1.18
C GLY A 318 7.18 3.69 -2.57
N ALA A 319 6.13 4.50 -2.62
CA ALA A 319 5.68 5.15 -3.84
C ALA A 319 6.68 6.23 -4.33
N LEU A 320 6.81 6.38 -5.64
CA LEU A 320 7.50 7.51 -6.25
C LEU A 320 6.47 8.64 -6.47
N VAL A 321 6.58 9.71 -5.69
CA VAL A 321 5.66 10.87 -5.76
C VAL A 321 6.37 12.17 -6.12
N HIS A 322 7.71 12.13 -6.15
CA HIS A 322 8.57 13.24 -6.54
C HIS A 322 9.85 12.68 -7.17
N GLU A 323 10.39 13.38 -8.15
CA GLU A 323 11.69 13.00 -8.72
C GLU A 323 12.78 13.13 -7.64
N VAL A 324 13.50 12.05 -7.44
CA VAL A 324 14.71 12.08 -6.61
C VAL A 324 15.83 12.45 -7.56
N ALA A 325 16.45 13.60 -7.34
CA ALA A 325 17.67 13.96 -8.07
C ALA A 325 18.68 12.81 -7.91
N ALA A 326 19.20 12.34 -9.05
CA ALA A 326 20.15 11.23 -9.12
C ALA A 326 21.49 11.61 -8.47
#